data_c57e932befa1af9f778f2c1bdb77a117
#
_entry.id   c57e932befa1af9f778f2c1bdb77a117
#
_cell.length_a   1.000
_cell.length_b   1.000
_cell.length_c   1.000
_cell.angle_alpha   90.00
_cell.angle_beta   90.00
_cell.angle_gamma   90.00
#
_symmetry.space_group_name_H-M   'P 1'
#
loop_
_entity.id
_entity.type
_entity.pdbx_description
1 polymer ?
#
loop_
_entity_poly.entity_id
_entity_poly.type
_entity_poly.pdbx_seq_one_letter_code
_entity_poly.pdbx_strand_id
1 'polypeptide(L)'
;MIGLQYSFEKLNVWQEAKKLVVDVYHLLEEFPKFEKYALCDQIRRAVVSVPSNIAEGSGRKSLKEQIRFLEISYGSLMETFNQLLIAIDLTYITEESVEAIKPRIDAVAKMINGLSNSYSAKLNSAE
;
A
#
# COMPACT_ATOMS: atom_id res chain seq x y z
N MET A 1 -9.94 3.52 24.04
CA MET A 1 -10.00 2.77 22.78
C MET A 1 -10.65 3.61 21.70
N ILE A 2 -10.04 3.64 20.50
CA ILE A 2 -10.61 4.38 19.36
C ILE A 2 -11.66 3.50 18.67
N GLY A 3 -12.89 3.98 18.60
CA GLY A 3 -13.93 3.28 17.85
C GLY A 3 -13.84 3.57 16.35
N LEU A 4 -14.48 2.73 15.53
CA LEU A 4 -14.56 2.95 14.08
C LEU A 4 -15.57 4.05 13.79
N GLN A 5 -15.14 5.14 13.17
CA GLN A 5 -15.96 6.33 12.91
C GLN A 5 -16.16 6.64 11.44
N TYR A 6 -15.18 6.32 10.60
CA TYR A 6 -15.20 6.70 9.19
C TYR A 6 -15.26 5.47 8.30
N SER A 7 -15.85 5.63 7.12
CA SER A 7 -16.12 4.52 6.22
C SER A 7 -14.86 3.78 5.77
N PHE A 8 -13.74 4.48 5.58
CA PHE A 8 -12.51 3.80 5.12
C PHE A 8 -12.00 2.77 6.13
N GLU A 9 -12.26 2.99 7.42
CA GLU A 9 -11.80 2.09 8.48
C GLU A 9 -12.41 0.69 8.36
N LYS A 10 -13.55 0.58 7.67
CA LYS A 10 -14.24 -0.69 7.45
C LYS A 10 -13.78 -1.41 6.18
N LEU A 11 -12.99 -0.74 5.33
CA LEU A 11 -12.52 -1.34 4.10
C LEU A 11 -11.42 -2.37 4.38
N ASN A 12 -11.64 -3.60 3.90
CA ASN A 12 -10.65 -4.67 4.07
C ASN A 12 -9.30 -4.29 3.46
N VAL A 13 -9.31 -3.63 2.30
CA VAL A 13 -8.07 -3.23 1.63
C VAL A 13 -7.28 -2.25 2.48
N TRP A 14 -7.97 -1.32 3.17
CA TRP A 14 -7.30 -0.38 4.06
C TRP A 14 -6.66 -1.10 5.25
N GLN A 15 -7.42 -2.02 5.86
CA GLN A 15 -6.94 -2.77 7.01
C GLN A 15 -5.72 -3.62 6.65
N GLU A 16 -5.75 -4.30 5.50
CA GLU A 16 -4.59 -5.08 5.04
C GLU A 16 -3.41 -4.19 4.66
N ALA A 17 -3.66 -3.06 4.02
CA ALA A 17 -2.59 -2.11 3.69
C ALA A 17 -1.92 -1.57 4.95
N LYS A 18 -2.69 -1.30 6.00
CA LYS A 18 -2.16 -0.84 7.27
C LYS A 18 -1.25 -1.89 7.91
N LYS A 19 -1.65 -3.16 7.86
CA LYS A 19 -0.82 -4.25 8.36
C LYS A 19 0.47 -4.39 7.54
N LEU A 20 0.39 -4.14 6.24
CA LEU A 20 1.58 -4.16 5.38
C LEU A 20 2.59 -3.09 5.78
N VAL A 21 2.11 -1.91 6.19
CA VAL A 21 2.99 -0.85 6.70
C VAL A 21 3.82 -1.38 7.88
N VAL A 22 3.17 -2.06 8.81
CA VAL A 22 3.85 -2.63 9.99
C VAL A 22 4.88 -3.68 9.55
N ASP A 23 4.49 -4.58 8.64
CA ASP A 23 5.40 -5.61 8.13
C ASP A 23 6.66 -5.00 7.51
N VAL A 24 6.46 -3.97 6.67
CA VAL A 24 7.58 -3.31 5.98
C VAL A 24 8.48 -2.58 6.98
N TYR A 25 7.90 -1.90 7.96
CA TYR A 25 8.70 -1.22 8.99
C TYR A 25 9.59 -2.21 9.74
N HIS A 26 9.09 -3.42 10.03
CA HIS A 26 9.91 -4.46 10.66
C HIS A 26 11.06 -4.89 9.76
N LEU A 27 10.83 -5.01 8.45
CA LEU A 27 11.90 -5.33 7.50
C LEU A 27 12.99 -4.26 7.50
N LEU A 28 12.61 -2.99 7.65
CA LEU A 28 13.57 -1.89 7.62
C LEU A 28 14.56 -1.95 8.78
N GLU A 29 14.25 -2.66 9.86
CA GLU A 29 15.16 -2.85 10.97
C GLU A 29 16.40 -3.67 10.58
N GLU A 30 16.31 -4.46 9.50
CA GLU A 30 17.43 -5.26 8.99
C GLU A 30 18.39 -4.44 8.12
N PHE A 31 17.99 -3.24 7.69
CA PHE A 31 18.79 -2.39 6.81
C PHE A 31 19.99 -1.81 7.56
N PRO A 32 21.11 -1.53 6.85
CA PRO A 32 22.23 -0.84 7.47
C PRO A 32 21.83 0.56 7.91
N LYS A 33 22.41 1.02 9.02
CA LYS A 33 22.06 2.31 9.63
C LYS A 33 22.27 3.49 8.69
N PHE A 34 23.23 3.41 7.77
CA PHE A 34 23.49 4.50 6.85
C PHE A 34 22.36 4.73 5.84
N GLU A 35 21.44 3.75 5.68
CA GLU A 35 20.29 3.91 4.80
C GLU A 35 19.05 4.46 5.53
N LYS A 36 19.15 4.70 6.83
CA LYS A 36 17.99 5.13 7.63
C LYS A 36 17.27 6.35 7.06
N TYR A 37 18.03 7.34 6.59
CA TYR A 37 17.50 8.58 6.04
C TYR A 37 17.57 8.64 4.52
N ALA A 38 17.88 7.54 3.87
CA ALA A 38 17.93 7.42 2.42
C ALA A 38 16.91 6.40 1.95
N LEU A 39 17.33 5.17 1.63
CA LEU A 39 16.41 4.16 1.08
C LEU A 39 15.29 3.80 2.06
N CYS A 40 15.60 3.66 3.36
CA CYS A 40 14.56 3.37 4.36
C CYS A 40 13.50 4.46 4.40
N ASP A 41 13.89 5.72 4.30
CA ASP A 41 12.95 6.83 4.31
C ASP A 41 12.02 6.78 3.10
N GLN A 42 12.58 6.47 1.92
CA GLN A 42 11.80 6.33 0.70
C GLN A 42 10.78 5.17 0.81
N ILE A 43 11.20 4.04 1.36
CA ILE A 43 10.32 2.88 1.53
C ILE A 43 9.20 3.20 2.52
N ARG A 44 9.52 3.87 3.63
CA ARG A 44 8.51 4.29 4.60
C ARG A 44 7.46 5.18 3.94
N ARG A 45 7.88 6.16 3.17
CA ARG A 45 6.96 7.07 2.47
C ARG A 45 6.08 6.33 1.47
N ALA A 46 6.67 5.42 0.71
CA ALA A 46 5.93 4.65 -0.30
C ALA A 46 4.87 3.76 0.35
N VAL A 47 5.25 2.98 1.37
CA VAL A 47 4.32 2.03 1.97
C VAL A 47 3.21 2.73 2.75
N VAL A 48 3.50 3.83 3.45
CA VAL A 48 2.48 4.62 4.16
C VAL A 48 1.50 5.25 3.17
N SER A 49 1.99 5.62 1.99
CA SER A 49 1.15 6.19 0.93
C SER A 49 0.05 5.21 0.46
N VAL A 50 0.27 3.89 0.60
CA VAL A 50 -0.73 2.90 0.18
C VAL A 50 -2.04 3.07 0.95
N PRO A 51 -2.08 2.89 2.29
CA PRO A 51 -3.33 3.09 3.03
C PRO A 51 -3.79 4.54 3.05
N SER A 52 -2.87 5.50 3.00
CA SER A 52 -3.21 6.91 3.05
C SER A 52 -4.05 7.33 1.84
N ASN A 53 -3.69 6.85 0.64
CA ASN A 53 -4.46 7.16 -0.56
C ASN A 53 -5.78 6.40 -0.61
N ILE A 54 -5.83 5.20 -0.06
CA ILE A 54 -7.10 4.46 0.07
C ILE A 54 -8.08 5.26 0.95
N ALA A 55 -7.60 5.71 2.11
CA ALA A 55 -8.43 6.48 3.04
C ALA A 55 -8.89 7.80 2.41
N GLU A 56 -7.95 8.54 1.82
CA GLU A 56 -8.26 9.83 1.21
C GLU A 56 -9.23 9.68 0.04
N GLY A 57 -9.03 8.67 -0.80
CA GLY A 57 -9.91 8.40 -1.93
C GLY A 57 -11.31 8.06 -1.51
N SER A 58 -11.48 7.32 -0.40
CA SER A 58 -12.81 6.95 0.08
C SER A 58 -13.66 8.15 0.48
N GLY A 59 -13.03 9.28 0.78
CA GLY A 59 -13.72 10.51 1.13
C GLY A 59 -14.07 11.39 -0.07
N ARG A 60 -13.67 11.00 -1.27
CA ARG A 60 -13.98 11.77 -2.47
C ARG A 60 -15.41 11.50 -2.94
N LYS A 61 -16.06 12.53 -3.49
CA LYS A 61 -17.45 12.42 -3.89
C LYS A 61 -17.65 11.77 -5.25
N SER A 62 -16.70 11.96 -6.18
CA SER A 62 -16.84 11.40 -7.52
C SER A 62 -16.15 10.05 -7.64
N LEU A 63 -16.73 9.16 -8.44
CA LEU A 63 -16.14 7.86 -8.74
C LEU A 63 -14.79 8.02 -9.45
N LYS A 64 -14.67 9.01 -10.34
CA LYS A 64 -13.40 9.28 -11.03
C LYS A 64 -12.28 9.60 -10.06
N GLU A 65 -12.56 10.42 -9.06
CA GLU A 65 -11.56 10.75 -8.04
C GLU A 65 -11.24 9.56 -7.16
N GLN A 66 -12.24 8.77 -6.79
CA GLN A 66 -12.02 7.56 -6.00
C GLN A 66 -11.11 6.59 -6.74
N ILE A 67 -11.35 6.39 -8.04
CA ILE A 67 -10.51 5.53 -8.89
C ILE A 67 -9.09 6.09 -8.95
N ARG A 68 -8.95 7.40 -9.13
CA ARG A 68 -7.63 8.05 -9.21
C ARG A 68 -6.80 7.79 -7.97
N PHE A 69 -7.38 7.91 -6.78
CA PHE A 69 -6.66 7.65 -5.53
C PHE A 69 -6.27 6.18 -5.38
N LEU A 70 -7.10 5.26 -5.86
CA LEU A 70 -6.74 3.84 -5.87
C LEU A 70 -5.58 3.57 -6.82
N GLU A 71 -5.52 4.25 -7.95
CA GLU A 71 -4.39 4.14 -8.88
C GLU A 71 -3.09 4.64 -8.25
N ILE A 72 -3.16 5.76 -7.51
CA ILE A 72 -2.00 6.29 -6.79
C ILE A 72 -1.56 5.29 -5.72
N SER A 73 -2.51 4.72 -4.99
CA SER A 73 -2.23 3.71 -3.97
C SER A 73 -1.54 2.48 -4.58
N TYR A 74 -2.03 2.01 -5.72
CA TYR A 74 -1.42 0.88 -6.42
C TYR A 74 0.02 1.21 -6.85
N GLY A 75 0.23 2.42 -7.39
CA GLY A 75 1.57 2.86 -7.76
C GLY A 75 2.52 2.89 -6.57
N SER A 76 2.04 3.34 -5.41
CA SER A 76 2.82 3.35 -4.17
C SER A 76 3.18 1.94 -3.71
N LEU A 77 2.26 0.99 -3.88
CA LEU A 77 2.52 -0.42 -3.56
C LEU A 77 3.60 -0.99 -4.47
N MET A 78 3.52 -0.70 -5.77
CA MET A 78 4.53 -1.15 -6.73
C MET A 78 5.90 -0.52 -6.43
N GLU A 79 5.92 0.76 -6.07
CA GLU A 79 7.15 1.43 -5.66
C GLU A 79 7.77 0.76 -4.42
N THR A 80 6.94 0.45 -3.43
CA THR A 80 7.39 -0.26 -2.23
C THR A 80 8.04 -1.59 -2.59
N PHE A 81 7.35 -2.40 -3.39
CA PHE A 81 7.86 -3.71 -3.77
C PHE A 81 9.15 -3.60 -4.59
N ASN A 82 9.19 -2.65 -5.53
CA ASN A 82 10.41 -2.38 -6.31
C ASN A 82 11.60 -2.06 -5.40
N GLN A 83 11.40 -1.21 -4.40
CA GLN A 83 12.46 -0.82 -3.48
C GLN A 83 12.92 -1.98 -2.61
N LEU A 84 12.00 -2.88 -2.22
CA LEU A 84 12.37 -4.10 -1.49
C LEU A 84 13.19 -5.04 -2.35
N LEU A 85 12.86 -5.17 -3.64
CA LEU A 85 13.67 -5.96 -4.57
C LEU A 85 15.08 -5.39 -4.73
N ILE A 86 15.20 -4.07 -4.81
CA ILE A 86 16.50 -3.39 -4.84
C ILE A 86 17.28 -3.70 -3.57
N ALA A 87 16.62 -3.66 -2.42
CA ALA A 87 17.25 -3.93 -1.14
C ALA A 87 17.80 -5.37 -1.05
N ILE A 88 17.10 -6.33 -1.65
CA ILE A 88 17.61 -7.70 -1.76
C ILE A 88 18.91 -7.72 -2.56
N ASP A 89 18.94 -7.06 -3.71
CA ASP A 89 20.11 -6.99 -4.58
C ASP A 89 21.30 -6.30 -3.89
N LEU A 90 21.00 -5.32 -3.03
CA LEU A 90 22.02 -4.64 -2.23
C LEU A 90 22.45 -5.46 -1.01
N THR A 91 21.86 -6.61 -0.79
CA THR A 91 22.09 -7.53 0.34
C THR A 91 21.73 -6.93 1.71
N TYR A 92 20.82 -5.97 1.72
CA TYR A 92 20.32 -5.38 2.98
C TYR A 92 19.31 -6.26 3.68
N ILE A 93 18.52 -7.00 2.92
CA ILE A 93 17.53 -7.96 3.42
C ILE A 93 17.60 -9.22 2.55
N THR A 94 17.02 -10.31 3.03
CA THR A 94 17.01 -11.57 2.31
C THR A 94 15.76 -11.71 1.45
N GLU A 95 15.85 -12.56 0.42
CA GLU A 95 14.69 -12.90 -0.40
C GLU A 95 13.59 -13.52 0.46
N GLU A 96 13.97 -14.36 1.43
CA GLU A 96 13.03 -15.02 2.35
C GLU A 96 12.24 -14.02 3.17
N SER A 97 12.88 -12.93 3.62
CA SER A 97 12.20 -11.88 4.39
C SER A 97 11.09 -11.22 3.56
N VAL A 98 11.35 -11.00 2.28
CA VAL A 98 10.34 -10.40 1.38
C VAL A 98 9.27 -11.42 1.02
N GLU A 99 9.64 -12.68 0.79
CA GLU A 99 8.68 -13.75 0.51
C GLU A 99 7.67 -13.92 1.65
N ALA A 100 8.09 -13.67 2.88
CA ALA A 100 7.21 -13.78 4.05
C ALA A 100 6.05 -12.77 4.00
N ILE A 101 6.27 -11.59 3.44
CA ILE A 101 5.24 -10.55 3.34
C ILE A 101 4.59 -10.45 1.96
N LYS A 102 5.12 -11.19 0.97
CA LYS A 102 4.61 -11.16 -0.40
C LYS A 102 3.12 -11.51 -0.50
N PRO A 103 2.59 -12.51 0.22
CA PRO A 103 1.16 -12.80 0.18
C PRO A 103 0.29 -11.59 0.54
N ARG A 104 0.74 -10.77 1.50
CA ARG A 104 0.00 -9.56 1.86
C ARG A 104 0.12 -8.48 0.79
N ILE A 105 1.29 -8.34 0.18
CA ILE A 105 1.48 -7.43 -0.96
C ILE A 105 0.51 -7.81 -2.09
N ASP A 106 0.47 -9.10 -2.42
CA ASP A 106 -0.41 -9.62 -3.48
C ASP A 106 -1.89 -9.40 -3.14
N ALA A 107 -2.26 -9.64 -1.89
CA ALA A 107 -3.64 -9.43 -1.42
C ALA A 107 -4.06 -7.97 -1.54
N VAL A 108 -3.20 -7.05 -1.10
CA VAL A 108 -3.48 -5.61 -1.19
C VAL A 108 -3.61 -5.18 -2.65
N ALA A 109 -2.70 -5.65 -3.52
CA ALA A 109 -2.75 -5.34 -4.95
C ALA A 109 -4.07 -5.81 -5.57
N LYS A 110 -4.47 -7.03 -5.26
CA LYS A 110 -5.71 -7.62 -5.78
C LYS A 110 -6.93 -6.85 -5.28
N MET A 111 -6.95 -6.48 -4.01
CA MET A 111 -8.06 -5.73 -3.42
C MET A 111 -8.18 -4.32 -4.00
N ILE A 112 -7.06 -3.63 -4.22
CA ILE A 112 -7.06 -2.30 -4.84
C ILE A 112 -7.65 -2.39 -6.24
N ASN A 113 -7.17 -3.34 -7.04
CA ASN A 113 -7.65 -3.51 -8.41
C ASN A 113 -9.12 -3.93 -8.45
N GLY A 114 -9.53 -4.81 -7.55
CA GLY A 114 -10.93 -5.23 -7.45
C GLY A 114 -11.86 -4.07 -7.14
N LEU A 115 -11.48 -3.24 -6.18
CA LEU A 115 -12.28 -2.08 -5.81
C LEU A 115 -12.31 -1.05 -6.95
N SER A 116 -11.17 -0.79 -7.57
CA SER A 116 -11.07 0.12 -8.70
C SER A 116 -11.93 -0.34 -9.86
N ASN A 117 -11.91 -1.64 -10.18
CA ASN A 117 -12.74 -2.22 -11.24
C ASN A 117 -14.23 -2.09 -10.92
N SER A 118 -14.61 -2.28 -9.65
CA SER A 118 -15.99 -2.11 -9.20
C SER A 118 -16.47 -0.68 -9.42
N TYR A 119 -15.63 0.29 -9.09
CA TYR A 119 -15.96 1.72 -9.29
C TYR A 119 -16.02 2.06 -10.78
N SER A 120 -15.12 1.50 -11.59
CA SER A 120 -15.12 1.71 -13.04
C SER A 120 -16.40 1.16 -13.68
N ALA A 121 -16.86 -0.01 -13.24
CA ALA A 121 -18.11 -0.60 -13.72
C ALA A 121 -19.30 0.30 -13.38
N LYS A 122 -19.35 0.86 -12.18
CA LYS A 122 -20.39 1.80 -11.76
C LYS A 122 -20.36 3.06 -12.60
N LEU A 123 -19.17 3.60 -12.85
CA LEU A 123 -18.99 4.82 -13.63
C LEU A 123 -19.49 4.61 -15.06
N ASN A 124 -19.13 3.49 -15.68
CA ASN A 124 -19.54 3.19 -17.05
C ASN A 124 -21.03 2.96 -17.17
N SER A 125 -21.67 2.32 -16.17
CA SER A 125 -23.11 2.08 -16.21
C SER A 125 -23.93 3.35 -15.94
N ALA A 126 -23.33 4.35 -15.30
CA ALA A 126 -23.98 5.64 -15.03
C ALA A 126 -23.95 6.58 -16.25
N GLU A 127 -23.10 6.30 -17.21
CA GLU A 127 -23.04 7.04 -18.47
C GLU A 127 -24.07 6.54 -19.46
#